data_e310079c15cbbbd5c369a3396b0c5140
#
_entry.id   e310079c15cbbbd5c369a3396b0c5140
#
_cell.length_a   1.000
_cell.length_b   1.000
_cell.length_c   1.000
_cell.angle_alpha   90.00
_cell.angle_beta   90.00
_cell.angle_gamma   90.00
#
_symmetry.space_group_name_H-M   'P 1'
#
loop_
_entity.id
_entity.type
_entity.pdbx_description
1 polymer ?
#
loop_
_entity_poly.entity_id
_entity_poly.type
_entity_poly.pdbx_seq_one_letter_code
_entity_poly.pdbx_strand_id
1 'polypeptide(L)'
;MKGEPAGLIIGVSIGVVIGVLLAISGFFCIRYHRRRLQIGNSSSRRTATIPIRANGADSCTILSDSTIGPDSPVKSGRNGSSFWLEGFKKSNVISMSGIPQYSYKDLQKATYNFTTLIGQGAFGPVYKAQMSTGETVAVKVLATDSKQGEKEFQTEVKLLGRLHHRNLVNLIGYCAEKGQHMLIYVYMSKGSLASHLYSEKHEPLSWDLRVLIALDVARGLEYLHDGAVPPVIHRDIKSSNILLDQSMRARVADFGLSREEMVDKHAANIKGTFGYLDPEYISTRNFTKKSDVYSFGVLLFELIAGRNPQQGLMEYVELAAMNTEGKVGWEEIVDSRLNGNFHMQELNEVAALAYKCVNRAPKKRPSMRDIVQVLSRMLKMRHNRKHMKSLSSVTDEVTIDVNQPETKIQMAEHRREESADSIADTYEV
;
A
#
# COMPACT_ATOMS: atom_id res chain seq x y z
N MET A 1 11.18 72.89 28.67
CA MET A 1 10.57 72.04 27.64
C MET A 1 11.03 70.62 27.92
N LYS A 2 10.13 69.76 28.42
CA LYS A 2 10.42 68.39 28.84
C LYS A 2 10.44 67.47 27.57
N GLY A 3 11.57 66.86 27.28
CA GLY A 3 11.70 65.82 26.26
C GLY A 3 11.10 64.55 26.74
N GLU A 4 10.08 64.07 26.06
CA GLU A 4 9.34 62.87 26.34
C GLU A 4 10.22 61.60 26.13
N PRO A 5 10.03 60.53 26.93
CA PRO A 5 10.89 59.34 26.88
C PRO A 5 10.41 58.34 25.79
N ALA A 6 10.32 58.81 24.54
CA ALA A 6 9.93 57.91 23.40
C ALA A 6 10.83 56.68 23.25
N GLY A 7 12.12 56.83 23.58
CA GLY A 7 13.07 55.70 23.54
C GLY A 7 12.78 54.57 24.56
N LEU A 8 12.23 54.95 25.73
CA LEU A 8 11.90 53.98 26.78
C LEU A 8 10.66 53.15 26.42
N ILE A 9 9.67 53.77 25.78
CA ILE A 9 8.45 53.08 25.31
C ILE A 9 8.76 52.09 24.20
N ILE A 10 9.61 52.49 23.23
CA ILE A 10 10.05 51.63 22.13
C ILE A 10 10.88 50.44 22.66
N GLY A 11 11.78 50.68 23.60
CA GLY A 11 12.61 49.61 24.19
C GLY A 11 11.79 48.59 24.98
N VAL A 12 10.79 49.03 25.76
CA VAL A 12 9.89 48.13 26.50
C VAL A 12 9.01 47.31 25.54
N SER A 13 8.48 47.95 24.49
CA SER A 13 7.65 47.23 23.50
C SER A 13 8.43 46.13 22.75
N ILE A 14 9.65 46.41 22.33
CA ILE A 14 10.52 45.41 21.68
C ILE A 14 10.90 44.31 22.66
N GLY A 15 11.20 44.63 23.91
CA GLY A 15 11.51 43.64 24.96
C GLY A 15 10.36 42.68 25.24
N VAL A 16 9.12 43.18 25.29
CA VAL A 16 7.90 42.35 25.46
C VAL A 16 7.68 41.41 24.26
N VAL A 17 7.84 41.89 23.02
CA VAL A 17 7.69 41.05 21.82
C VAL A 17 8.74 39.93 21.79
N ILE A 18 10.01 40.25 22.09
CA ILE A 18 11.08 39.24 22.16
C ILE A 18 10.81 38.24 23.27
N GLY A 19 10.35 38.68 24.45
CA GLY A 19 9.99 37.81 25.57
C GLY A 19 8.86 36.81 25.21
N VAL A 20 7.83 37.30 24.52
CA VAL A 20 6.71 36.44 24.05
C VAL A 20 7.20 35.41 23.02
N LEU A 21 8.04 35.80 22.07
CA LEU A 21 8.60 34.88 21.07
C LEU A 21 9.49 33.83 21.72
N LEU A 22 10.29 34.17 22.71
CA LEU A 22 11.11 33.19 23.46
C LEU A 22 10.23 32.24 24.29
N ALA A 23 9.15 32.72 24.91
CA ALA A 23 8.23 31.89 25.66
C ALA A 23 7.49 30.90 24.76
N ILE A 24 7.07 31.34 23.57
CA ILE A 24 6.42 30.48 22.56
C ILE A 24 7.43 29.42 22.06
N SER A 25 8.66 29.82 21.74
CA SER A 25 9.72 28.89 21.32
C SER A 25 10.05 27.87 22.41
N GLY A 26 10.16 28.31 23.67
CA GLY A 26 10.38 27.42 24.83
C GLY A 26 9.23 26.42 25.00
N PHE A 27 7.98 26.89 24.86
CA PHE A 27 6.80 26.02 24.95
C PHE A 27 6.80 24.94 23.86
N PHE A 28 7.12 25.29 22.61
CA PHE A 28 7.24 24.33 21.52
C PHE A 28 8.42 23.37 21.73
N CYS A 29 9.56 23.85 22.24
CA CYS A 29 10.71 23.02 22.56
C CYS A 29 10.40 22.00 23.67
N ILE A 30 9.73 22.42 24.75
CA ILE A 30 9.29 21.52 25.85
C ILE A 30 8.27 20.51 25.34
N ARG A 31 7.33 20.93 24.48
CA ARG A 31 6.34 20.03 23.91
C ARG A 31 6.95 19.02 22.94
N TYR A 32 7.97 19.45 22.17
CA TYR A 32 8.78 18.57 21.33
C TYR A 32 9.59 17.55 22.14
N HIS A 33 10.29 18.00 23.20
CA HIS A 33 11.04 17.14 24.09
C HIS A 33 10.15 16.15 24.87
N ARG A 34 8.99 16.56 25.34
CA ARG A 34 8.02 15.66 26.00
C ARG A 34 7.50 14.58 25.05
N ARG A 35 7.28 14.90 23.78
CA ARG A 35 6.93 13.88 22.75
C ARG A 35 8.08 12.89 22.51
N ARG A 36 9.33 13.33 22.57
CA ARG A 36 10.51 12.47 22.39
C ARG A 36 10.75 11.53 23.57
N LEU A 37 10.45 11.96 24.79
CA LEU A 37 10.62 11.16 26.02
C LEU A 37 9.53 10.08 26.22
N GLN A 38 8.41 10.15 25.50
CA GLN A 38 7.40 9.09 25.52
C GLN A 38 7.71 7.92 24.58
N ILE A 39 8.73 8.01 23.72
CA ILE A 39 9.15 6.95 22.78
C ILE A 39 10.28 6.07 23.35
N GLY A 40 10.85 6.41 24.49
CA GLY A 40 12.06 5.75 25.00
C GLY A 40 11.96 5.24 26.41
N ASN A 41 10.96 4.38 26.76
CA ASN A 41 11.09 3.52 27.94
C ASN A 41 10.01 2.43 27.93
N SER A 42 10.34 1.26 27.43
CA SER A 42 9.77 0.00 27.92
C SER A 42 10.68 -1.18 27.60
N SER A 43 11.66 -1.40 28.49
CA SER A 43 12.16 -2.74 28.73
C SER A 43 12.35 -2.89 30.24
N SER A 44 11.49 -3.66 30.89
CA SER A 44 11.77 -4.65 31.93
C SER A 44 10.50 -5.10 32.67
N ARG A 45 10.23 -6.38 32.51
CA ARG A 45 9.58 -7.35 33.39
C ARG A 45 8.93 -6.86 34.70
N ARG A 46 7.60 -7.19 34.85
CA ARG A 46 7.12 -8.14 35.89
C ARG A 46 5.61 -8.35 35.77
N THR A 47 5.22 -9.60 35.90
CA THR A 47 3.89 -10.18 36.08
C THR A 47 3.07 -9.48 37.15
N ALA A 48 1.81 -9.14 36.82
CA ALA A 48 0.62 -9.25 37.69
C ALA A 48 -0.67 -8.93 36.91
N THR A 49 -1.65 -9.77 37.13
CA THR A 49 -3.07 -9.80 36.79
C THR A 49 -3.82 -8.47 36.57
N ILE A 50 -4.48 -8.39 35.43
CA ILE A 50 -5.71 -7.86 34.87
C ILE A 50 -6.53 -6.83 35.70
N PRO A 51 -7.10 -5.71 35.11
CA PRO A 51 -8.22 -5.86 34.18
C PRO A 51 -8.09 -5.04 32.88
N ILE A 52 -8.74 -5.57 31.87
CA ILE A 52 -8.86 -5.06 30.51
C ILE A 52 -9.54 -3.70 30.50
N ARG A 53 -8.84 -2.67 29.99
CA ARG A 53 -9.44 -1.49 29.43
C ARG A 53 -8.73 -1.17 28.11
N ALA A 54 -9.43 -1.39 27.02
CA ALA A 54 -9.00 -1.11 25.65
C ALA A 54 -8.84 0.40 25.47
N ASN A 55 -7.62 0.84 25.14
CA ASN A 55 -7.36 2.10 24.45
C ASN A 55 -6.10 1.91 23.64
N GLY A 56 -6.27 1.50 22.38
CA GLY A 56 -5.26 1.52 21.33
C GLY A 56 -5.84 2.34 20.18
N ALA A 57 -5.55 3.62 20.17
CA ALA A 57 -5.98 4.51 19.12
C ALA A 57 -4.92 4.55 18.02
N ASP A 58 -5.15 3.82 16.94
CA ASP A 58 -4.64 4.19 15.63
C ASP A 58 -5.70 5.04 14.95
N SER A 59 -5.40 6.33 14.77
CA SER A 59 -6.30 7.39 14.35
C SER A 59 -6.87 7.17 12.96
N CYS A 60 -8.07 6.61 12.87
CA CYS A 60 -9.00 7.03 11.84
C CYS A 60 -9.68 8.30 12.35
N THR A 61 -9.26 9.47 11.90
CA THR A 61 -9.90 10.74 12.25
C THR A 61 -11.30 10.78 11.63
N ILE A 62 -12.31 10.60 12.47
CA ILE A 62 -13.70 10.91 12.16
C ILE A 62 -13.92 12.34 12.63
N LEU A 63 -14.06 13.28 11.68
CA LEU A 63 -14.62 14.59 11.98
C LEU A 63 -16.15 14.44 11.93
N SER A 64 -16.77 14.34 13.11
CA SER A 64 -18.22 14.46 13.27
C SER A 64 -18.56 15.86 13.69
N ASP A 65 -19.31 16.56 12.85
CA ASP A 65 -20.01 17.78 13.24
C ASP A 65 -21.45 17.41 13.57
N SER A 66 -21.84 17.70 14.80
CA SER A 66 -23.16 17.44 15.33
C SER A 66 -23.98 18.73 15.31
N THR A 67 -25.01 18.76 14.49
CA THR A 67 -26.14 19.69 14.69
C THR A 67 -27.44 18.90 14.72
N ILE A 68 -28.13 19.06 15.83
CA ILE A 68 -29.44 18.51 16.19
C ILE A 68 -30.54 19.38 15.55
N GLY A 69 -31.53 18.75 14.98
CA GLY A 69 -32.84 19.38 14.70
C GLY A 69 -33.87 18.31 14.34
N PRO A 70 -35.12 18.40 14.87
CA PRO A 70 -36.04 17.28 14.97
C PRO A 70 -37.14 17.25 13.89
N ASP A 71 -37.74 16.05 13.78
CA ASP A 71 -39.13 15.72 13.37
C ASP A 71 -39.55 15.85 11.89
N SER A 72 -39.93 14.80 11.23
CA SER A 72 -41.20 14.07 11.14
C SER A 72 -41.26 13.18 9.86
N PRO A 73 -42.18 12.22 9.74
CA PRO A 73 -42.02 11.05 8.89
C PRO A 73 -42.69 11.20 7.53
N VAL A 74 -42.01 10.76 6.48
CA VAL A 74 -42.64 10.49 5.18
C VAL A 74 -42.33 9.07 4.74
N LYS A 75 -43.40 8.34 4.49
CA LYS A 75 -43.43 6.98 3.91
C LYS A 75 -42.97 6.94 2.49
N SER A 76 -42.48 5.75 2.09
CA SER A 76 -42.48 5.19 0.76
C SER A 76 -41.25 5.37 -0.10
N GLY A 77 -40.64 4.20 -0.41
CA GLY A 77 -39.67 4.02 -1.47
C GLY A 77 -38.89 2.73 -1.29
N ARG A 78 -39.41 1.63 -1.84
CA ARG A 78 -38.72 0.36 -1.96
C ARG A 78 -37.36 0.58 -2.61
N ASN A 79 -36.28 0.35 -1.88
CA ASN A 79 -34.95 0.19 -2.43
C ASN A 79 -34.37 -1.14 -2.02
N GLY A 80 -34.01 -1.93 -3.02
CA GLY A 80 -33.59 -3.33 -2.97
C GLY A 80 -32.25 -3.65 -2.28
N SER A 81 -31.96 -2.99 -1.15
CA SER A 81 -30.77 -3.28 -0.34
C SER A 81 -31.07 -4.12 0.91
N SER A 82 -32.34 -4.36 1.26
CA SER A 82 -32.71 -5.18 2.41
C SER A 82 -32.83 -6.68 2.12
N PHE A 83 -32.84 -7.09 0.85
CA PHE A 83 -33.01 -8.50 0.46
C PHE A 83 -31.83 -9.41 0.86
N TRP A 84 -30.67 -8.84 1.08
CA TRP A 84 -29.45 -9.60 1.42
C TRP A 84 -29.25 -9.85 2.91
N LEU A 85 -29.88 -9.05 3.78
CA LEU A 85 -29.74 -9.19 5.25
C LEU A 85 -30.62 -10.29 5.85
N GLU A 86 -31.74 -10.64 5.23
CA GLU A 86 -32.63 -11.70 5.74
C GLU A 86 -32.13 -13.11 5.45
N GLY A 87 -31.26 -13.30 4.43
CA GLY A 87 -30.65 -14.59 4.08
C GLY A 87 -29.69 -15.16 5.13
N PHE A 88 -29.14 -14.32 6.01
CA PHE A 88 -28.21 -14.76 7.06
C PHE A 88 -28.87 -15.42 8.27
N LYS A 89 -30.19 -15.33 8.43
CA LYS A 89 -30.89 -15.86 9.61
C LYS A 89 -31.46 -17.28 9.47
N LYS A 90 -31.38 -17.88 8.27
CA LYS A 90 -31.79 -19.28 8.08
C LYS A 90 -30.68 -20.04 7.38
N SER A 91 -30.09 -20.95 8.13
CA SER A 91 -29.21 -22.03 7.70
C SER A 91 -29.73 -22.72 6.44
N ASN A 92 -29.16 -22.40 5.30
CA ASN A 92 -28.92 -23.32 4.20
C ASN A 92 -27.76 -22.75 3.40
N VAL A 93 -26.70 -23.52 3.31
CA VAL A 93 -25.42 -23.27 2.68
C VAL A 93 -25.62 -22.81 1.23
N ILE A 94 -25.92 -21.51 1.03
CA ILE A 94 -25.73 -20.85 -0.24
C ILE A 94 -24.44 -20.05 -0.08
N SER A 95 -23.36 -20.63 -0.60
CA SER A 95 -22.06 -19.97 -0.74
C SER A 95 -22.26 -18.56 -1.33
N MET A 96 -21.96 -17.50 -0.56
CA MET A 96 -21.93 -16.15 -1.10
C MET A 96 -20.84 -16.12 -2.17
N SER A 97 -21.22 -15.90 -3.41
CA SER A 97 -20.28 -15.72 -4.55
C SER A 97 -19.38 -16.94 -4.87
N GLY A 98 -19.80 -18.19 -4.58
CA GLY A 98 -18.98 -19.35 -4.90
C GLY A 98 -17.75 -19.58 -4.01
N ILE A 99 -17.57 -18.78 -2.94
CA ILE A 99 -16.46 -18.92 -1.99
C ILE A 99 -16.85 -19.91 -0.88
N PRO A 100 -15.98 -20.88 -0.51
CA PRO A 100 -16.25 -21.85 0.56
C PRO A 100 -16.46 -21.17 1.92
N GLN A 101 -17.45 -21.65 2.67
CA GLN A 101 -17.63 -21.29 4.07
C GLN A 101 -16.95 -22.34 4.95
N TYR A 102 -16.14 -21.89 5.89
CA TYR A 102 -15.46 -22.73 6.89
C TYR A 102 -16.15 -22.61 8.24
N SER A 103 -16.15 -23.71 9.02
CA SER A 103 -16.68 -23.66 10.38
C SER A 103 -15.69 -22.94 11.34
N TYR A 104 -16.21 -22.29 12.36
CA TYR A 104 -15.40 -21.69 13.43
C TYR A 104 -14.45 -22.73 14.07
N LYS A 105 -14.95 -23.95 14.31
CA LYS A 105 -14.20 -25.04 14.94
C LYS A 105 -12.99 -25.47 14.09
N ASP A 106 -13.15 -25.53 12.76
CA ASP A 106 -12.06 -25.90 11.87
C ASP A 106 -10.98 -24.82 11.86
N LEU A 107 -11.38 -23.53 11.82
CA LEU A 107 -10.44 -22.41 11.89
C LEU A 107 -9.76 -22.31 13.25
N GLN A 108 -10.47 -22.55 14.35
CA GLN A 108 -9.88 -22.61 15.69
C GLN A 108 -8.80 -23.69 15.77
N LYS A 109 -9.07 -24.88 15.20
CA LYS A 109 -8.09 -25.98 15.12
C LYS A 109 -6.92 -25.61 14.20
N ALA A 110 -7.19 -25.09 13.01
CA ALA A 110 -6.16 -24.72 12.02
C ALA A 110 -5.22 -23.61 12.52
N THR A 111 -5.71 -22.67 13.35
CA THR A 111 -4.93 -21.58 13.95
C THR A 111 -4.28 -21.97 15.29
N TYR A 112 -4.40 -23.23 15.72
CA TYR A 112 -4.01 -23.68 17.06
C TYR A 112 -4.57 -22.75 18.16
N ASN A 113 -5.88 -22.51 18.09
CA ASN A 113 -6.60 -21.58 18.99
C ASN A 113 -6.09 -20.12 18.88
N PHE A 114 -5.82 -19.65 17.66
CA PHE A 114 -5.38 -18.27 17.37
C PHE A 114 -4.07 -17.88 18.07
N THR A 115 -3.06 -18.75 18.05
CA THR A 115 -1.80 -18.53 18.75
C THR A 115 -0.77 -17.78 17.94
N THR A 116 -0.70 -18.00 16.62
CA THR A 116 0.34 -17.41 15.76
C THR A 116 -0.15 -16.16 15.09
N LEU A 117 0.01 -15.01 15.76
CA LEU A 117 -0.29 -13.69 15.21
C LEU A 117 0.76 -13.30 14.15
N ILE A 118 0.31 -12.95 12.93
CA ILE A 118 1.18 -12.53 11.82
C ILE A 118 0.93 -11.09 11.38
N GLY A 119 -0.13 -10.46 11.86
CA GLY A 119 -0.46 -9.07 11.58
C GLY A 119 -1.56 -8.55 12.50
N GLN A 120 -1.54 -7.25 12.74
CA GLN A 120 -2.57 -6.52 13.48
C GLN A 120 -2.93 -5.27 12.69
N GLY A 121 -4.13 -5.21 12.18
CA GLY A 121 -4.64 -4.06 11.43
C GLY A 121 -5.78 -3.34 12.17
N ALA A 122 -6.24 -2.22 11.60
CA ALA A 122 -7.40 -1.47 12.11
C ALA A 122 -8.68 -2.33 12.15
N PHE A 123 -8.72 -3.38 11.33
CA PHE A 123 -9.89 -4.26 11.15
C PHE A 123 -9.80 -5.57 11.94
N GLY A 124 -8.74 -5.80 12.69
CA GLY A 124 -8.55 -6.94 13.55
C GLY A 124 -7.23 -7.70 13.33
N PRO A 125 -6.99 -8.73 14.16
CA PRO A 125 -5.78 -9.56 14.09
C PRO A 125 -5.82 -10.54 12.92
N VAL A 126 -4.63 -10.85 12.39
CA VAL A 126 -4.43 -11.87 11.34
C VAL A 126 -3.55 -12.98 11.89
N TYR A 127 -4.01 -14.21 11.77
CA TYR A 127 -3.33 -15.39 12.28
C TYR A 127 -2.87 -16.32 11.15
N LYS A 128 -1.71 -16.95 11.34
CA LYS A 128 -1.27 -18.04 10.49
C LYS A 128 -2.07 -19.31 10.85
N ALA A 129 -2.52 -20.04 9.84
CA ALA A 129 -3.27 -21.27 10.01
C ALA A 129 -2.71 -22.37 9.11
N GLN A 130 -2.77 -23.61 9.59
CA GLN A 130 -2.43 -24.81 8.84
C GLN A 130 -3.71 -25.61 8.62
N MET A 131 -4.18 -25.63 7.38
CA MET A 131 -5.40 -26.37 7.03
C MET A 131 -5.18 -27.87 7.06
N SER A 132 -6.26 -28.65 7.20
CA SER A 132 -6.20 -30.13 7.17
C SER A 132 -5.70 -30.68 5.81
N THR A 133 -5.79 -29.89 4.76
CA THR A 133 -5.23 -30.17 3.43
C THR A 133 -3.71 -30.06 3.36
N GLY A 134 -3.06 -29.55 4.41
CA GLY A 134 -1.62 -29.24 4.42
C GLY A 134 -1.29 -27.82 3.94
N GLU A 135 -2.26 -27.04 3.49
CA GLU A 135 -2.03 -25.66 3.04
C GLU A 135 -1.87 -24.70 4.20
N THR A 136 -0.93 -23.76 4.05
CA THR A 136 -0.78 -22.63 4.99
C THR A 136 -1.61 -21.46 4.47
N VAL A 137 -2.45 -20.89 5.35
CA VAL A 137 -3.34 -19.78 5.03
C VAL A 137 -3.22 -18.66 6.09
N ALA A 138 -3.74 -17.48 5.78
CA ALA A 138 -3.89 -16.37 6.71
C ALA A 138 -5.37 -16.19 7.07
N VAL A 139 -5.68 -16.13 8.37
CA VAL A 139 -7.03 -15.95 8.89
C VAL A 139 -7.13 -14.58 9.55
N LYS A 140 -7.86 -13.65 8.92
CA LYS A 140 -8.17 -12.30 9.45
C LYS A 140 -9.47 -12.39 10.26
N VAL A 141 -9.39 -12.09 11.55
CA VAL A 141 -10.54 -12.05 12.44
C VAL A 141 -11.04 -10.60 12.53
N LEU A 142 -12.29 -10.36 12.12
CA LEU A 142 -12.86 -9.03 12.11
C LEU A 142 -13.57 -8.75 13.42
N ALA A 143 -13.50 -7.49 13.88
CA ALA A 143 -14.21 -7.05 15.08
C ALA A 143 -15.72 -7.14 14.85
N THR A 144 -16.40 -7.98 15.61
CA THR A 144 -17.83 -8.29 15.45
C THR A 144 -18.73 -7.25 16.14
N ASP A 145 -18.18 -6.49 17.08
CA ASP A 145 -18.95 -5.56 17.91
C ASP A 145 -19.25 -4.23 17.21
N SER A 146 -18.78 -4.07 15.98
CA SER A 146 -18.99 -2.84 15.21
C SER A 146 -19.75 -3.10 13.91
N LYS A 147 -20.77 -2.29 13.62
CA LYS A 147 -21.43 -2.25 12.28
C LYS A 147 -20.43 -2.04 11.13
N GLN A 148 -19.29 -1.45 11.45
CA GLN A 148 -18.21 -1.22 10.48
C GLN A 148 -17.51 -2.53 10.09
N GLY A 149 -17.14 -3.37 11.06
CA GLY A 149 -16.47 -4.66 10.78
C GLY A 149 -17.35 -5.60 9.96
N GLU A 150 -18.66 -5.67 10.28
CA GLU A 150 -19.61 -6.45 9.47
C GLU A 150 -19.69 -5.95 8.02
N LYS A 151 -19.72 -4.62 7.82
CA LYS A 151 -19.76 -4.01 6.50
C LYS A 151 -18.51 -4.26 5.67
N GLU A 152 -17.35 -4.27 6.30
CA GLU A 152 -16.07 -4.59 5.69
C GLU A 152 -15.99 -6.06 5.30
N PHE A 153 -16.40 -6.96 6.19
CA PHE A 153 -16.52 -8.38 5.90
C PHE A 153 -17.36 -8.63 4.66
N GLN A 154 -18.58 -8.10 4.62
CA GLN A 154 -19.48 -8.25 3.47
C GLN A 154 -18.87 -7.69 2.18
N THR A 155 -18.19 -6.53 2.29
CA THR A 155 -17.52 -5.89 1.15
C THR A 155 -16.40 -6.79 0.60
N GLU A 156 -15.52 -7.32 1.48
CA GLU A 156 -14.41 -8.17 1.06
C GLU A 156 -14.90 -9.48 0.45
N VAL A 157 -15.87 -10.17 1.05
CA VAL A 157 -16.45 -11.40 0.52
C VAL A 157 -17.08 -11.14 -0.85
N LYS A 158 -17.90 -10.08 -0.97
CA LYS A 158 -18.56 -9.74 -2.24
C LYS A 158 -17.54 -9.42 -3.36
N LEU A 159 -16.54 -8.61 -3.06
CA LEU A 159 -15.58 -8.16 -4.07
C LEU A 159 -14.59 -9.26 -4.43
N LEU A 160 -13.91 -9.87 -3.46
CA LEU A 160 -12.89 -10.88 -3.73
C LEU A 160 -13.47 -12.20 -4.24
N GLY A 161 -14.79 -12.43 -4.07
CA GLY A 161 -15.48 -13.56 -4.69
C GLY A 161 -15.54 -13.51 -6.21
N ARG A 162 -15.41 -12.31 -6.79
CA ARG A 162 -15.45 -12.10 -8.25
C ARG A 162 -14.15 -11.50 -8.83
N LEU A 163 -13.26 -10.99 -8.00
CA LEU A 163 -12.01 -10.37 -8.44
C LEU A 163 -10.89 -11.40 -8.40
N HIS A 164 -10.42 -11.82 -9.57
CA HIS A 164 -9.32 -12.77 -9.70
C HIS A 164 -8.20 -12.15 -10.55
N HIS A 165 -7.06 -11.87 -9.92
CA HIS A 165 -5.89 -11.33 -10.62
C HIS A 165 -4.62 -11.68 -9.83
N ARG A 166 -3.53 -12.01 -10.53
CA ARG A 166 -2.26 -12.43 -9.93
C ARG A 166 -1.64 -11.41 -8.97
N ASN A 167 -1.94 -10.11 -9.13
CA ASN A 167 -1.46 -9.03 -8.27
C ASN A 167 -2.52 -8.55 -7.26
N LEU A 168 -3.56 -9.35 -7.01
CA LEU A 168 -4.50 -9.18 -5.90
C LEU A 168 -4.38 -10.35 -4.93
N VAL A 169 -4.62 -10.11 -3.66
CA VAL A 169 -4.69 -11.18 -2.67
C VAL A 169 -5.92 -12.06 -2.94
N ASN A 170 -5.75 -13.37 -2.88
CA ASN A 170 -6.86 -14.32 -3.12
C ASN A 170 -7.55 -14.66 -1.81
N LEU A 171 -8.86 -14.47 -1.76
CA LEU A 171 -9.73 -14.99 -0.72
C LEU A 171 -10.05 -16.45 -1.00
N ILE A 172 -9.70 -17.34 -0.07
CA ILE A 172 -9.93 -18.79 -0.17
C ILE A 172 -11.29 -19.17 0.40
N GLY A 173 -11.72 -18.44 1.44
CA GLY A 173 -12.95 -18.73 2.14
C GLY A 173 -13.28 -17.72 3.21
N TYR A 174 -14.37 -17.96 3.91
CA TYR A 174 -14.82 -17.12 5.02
C TYR A 174 -15.50 -17.98 6.11
N CYS A 175 -15.61 -17.40 7.31
CA CYS A 175 -16.43 -17.93 8.39
C CYS A 175 -17.40 -16.85 8.87
N ALA A 176 -18.67 -17.21 9.04
CA ALA A 176 -19.74 -16.35 9.58
C ALA A 176 -20.56 -17.16 10.57
N GLU A 177 -19.95 -17.65 11.66
CA GLU A 177 -20.57 -18.48 12.68
C GLU A 177 -20.39 -17.89 14.07
N LYS A 178 -21.37 -18.14 14.95
CA LYS A 178 -21.31 -17.76 16.37
C LYS A 178 -21.02 -16.28 16.60
N GLY A 179 -21.47 -15.41 15.69
CA GLY A 179 -21.19 -13.98 15.75
C GLY A 179 -19.76 -13.61 15.40
N GLN A 180 -18.93 -14.56 14.93
CA GLN A 180 -17.57 -14.30 14.47
C GLN A 180 -17.53 -14.16 12.95
N HIS A 181 -16.81 -13.16 12.47
CA HIS A 181 -16.53 -12.96 11.04
C HIS A 181 -15.04 -13.12 10.78
N MET A 182 -14.69 -14.08 9.92
CA MET A 182 -13.29 -14.35 9.56
C MET A 182 -13.14 -14.47 8.06
N LEU A 183 -12.02 -13.98 7.54
CA LEU A 183 -11.65 -14.09 6.14
C LEU A 183 -10.38 -14.92 6.01
N ILE A 184 -10.37 -15.87 5.07
CA ILE A 184 -9.26 -16.79 4.87
C ILE A 184 -8.60 -16.49 3.54
N TYR A 185 -7.30 -16.15 3.58
CA TYR A 185 -6.51 -15.75 2.42
C TYR A 185 -5.34 -16.70 2.16
N VAL A 186 -4.86 -16.70 0.92
CA VAL A 186 -3.56 -17.30 0.60
C VAL A 186 -2.50 -16.63 1.49
N TYR A 187 -1.64 -17.45 2.10
CA TYR A 187 -0.58 -16.94 2.99
C TYR A 187 0.53 -16.27 2.20
N MET A 188 0.83 -15.03 2.55
CA MET A 188 1.87 -14.21 1.94
C MET A 188 3.13 -14.26 2.81
N SER A 189 4.07 -15.15 2.46
CA SER A 189 5.16 -15.57 3.35
C SER A 189 6.20 -14.50 3.63
N LYS A 190 6.29 -13.46 2.80
CA LYS A 190 7.22 -12.33 2.99
C LYS A 190 6.58 -11.14 3.71
N GLY A 191 5.29 -11.22 4.09
CA GLY A 191 4.61 -10.16 4.83
C GLY A 191 4.32 -8.92 3.98
N SER A 192 4.25 -7.74 4.61
CA SER A 192 3.92 -6.49 3.94
C SER A 192 5.15 -5.75 3.41
N LEU A 193 4.95 -4.95 2.36
CA LEU A 193 5.98 -4.04 1.83
C LEU A 193 6.47 -3.06 2.91
N ALA A 194 5.57 -2.56 3.77
CA ALA A 194 5.93 -1.67 4.87
C ALA A 194 6.97 -2.30 5.81
N SER A 195 6.85 -3.59 6.12
CA SER A 195 7.81 -4.30 6.98
C SER A 195 9.20 -4.35 6.35
N HIS A 196 9.32 -4.42 5.03
CA HIS A 196 10.59 -4.40 4.31
C HIS A 196 11.17 -2.99 4.15
N LEU A 197 10.32 -1.97 4.07
CA LEU A 197 10.79 -0.59 3.94
C LEU A 197 11.27 0.01 5.27
N TYR A 198 10.69 -0.41 6.40
CA TYR A 198 10.90 0.28 7.69
C TYR A 198 11.57 -0.55 8.78
N SER A 199 11.59 -1.89 8.64
CA SER A 199 12.18 -2.73 9.66
C SER A 199 13.69 -2.90 9.44
N GLU A 200 14.47 -2.72 10.49
CA GLU A 200 15.91 -3.00 10.49
C GLU A 200 16.24 -4.50 10.40
N LYS A 201 15.22 -5.36 10.55
CA LYS A 201 15.38 -6.83 10.50
C LYS A 201 15.52 -7.37 9.08
N HIS A 202 15.21 -6.57 8.07
CA HIS A 202 15.25 -6.96 6.66
C HIS A 202 16.35 -6.21 5.94
N GLU A 203 17.05 -6.91 5.05
CA GLU A 203 17.91 -6.27 4.07
C GLU A 203 17.11 -5.28 3.21
N PRO A 204 17.69 -4.11 2.87
CA PRO A 204 17.02 -3.14 2.03
C PRO A 204 16.61 -3.73 0.68
N LEU A 205 15.38 -3.50 0.26
CA LEU A 205 14.93 -3.89 -1.08
C LEU A 205 15.78 -3.21 -2.13
N SER A 206 16.33 -4.00 -3.07
CA SER A 206 17.09 -3.45 -4.20
C SER A 206 16.21 -2.57 -5.08
N TRP A 207 16.81 -1.64 -5.81
CA TRP A 207 16.10 -0.78 -6.76
C TRP A 207 15.28 -1.59 -7.78
N ASP A 208 15.86 -2.65 -8.33
CA ASP A 208 15.21 -3.55 -9.28
C ASP A 208 13.91 -4.12 -8.73
N LEU A 209 13.95 -4.56 -7.48
CA LEU A 209 12.79 -5.15 -6.80
C LEU A 209 11.72 -4.09 -6.46
N ARG A 210 12.13 -2.87 -6.08
CA ARG A 210 11.19 -1.76 -5.84
C ARG A 210 10.39 -1.41 -7.08
N VAL A 211 11.04 -1.33 -8.24
CA VAL A 211 10.36 -1.06 -9.51
C VAL A 211 9.46 -2.23 -9.94
N LEU A 212 9.88 -3.48 -9.70
CA LEU A 212 9.06 -4.66 -9.97
C LEU A 212 7.79 -4.68 -9.09
N ILE A 213 7.94 -4.41 -7.79
CA ILE A 213 6.81 -4.28 -6.85
C ILE A 213 5.86 -3.16 -7.31
N ALA A 214 6.39 -1.99 -7.70
CA ALA A 214 5.59 -0.90 -8.25
C ALA A 214 4.77 -1.33 -9.47
N LEU A 215 5.37 -2.07 -10.41
CA LEU A 215 4.67 -2.61 -11.58
C LEU A 215 3.59 -3.62 -11.20
N ASP A 216 3.86 -4.51 -10.25
CA ASP A 216 2.88 -5.49 -9.78
C ASP A 216 1.66 -4.81 -9.16
N VAL A 217 1.86 -3.82 -8.29
CA VAL A 217 0.77 -3.02 -7.70
C VAL A 217 0.00 -2.27 -8.79
N ALA A 218 0.70 -1.64 -9.74
CA ALA A 218 0.08 -0.93 -10.84
C ALA A 218 -0.83 -1.85 -11.69
N ARG A 219 -0.41 -3.08 -11.98
CA ARG A 219 -1.22 -4.08 -12.70
C ARG A 219 -2.45 -4.51 -11.91
N GLY A 220 -2.31 -4.68 -10.58
CA GLY A 220 -3.46 -4.95 -9.72
C GLY A 220 -4.49 -3.82 -9.78
N LEU A 221 -4.05 -2.57 -9.71
CA LEU A 221 -4.92 -1.39 -9.80
C LEU A 221 -5.50 -1.19 -11.21
N GLU A 222 -4.73 -1.44 -12.28
CA GLU A 222 -5.23 -1.41 -13.65
C GLU A 222 -6.39 -2.40 -13.81
N TYR A 223 -6.23 -3.62 -13.30
CA TYR A 223 -7.30 -4.61 -13.33
C TYR A 223 -8.54 -4.14 -12.56
N LEU A 224 -8.40 -3.57 -11.37
CA LEU A 224 -9.52 -3.05 -10.60
C LEU A 224 -10.26 -1.93 -11.32
N HIS A 225 -9.52 -1.02 -11.96
CA HIS A 225 -10.07 0.17 -12.61
C HIS A 225 -10.68 -0.11 -13.98
N ASP A 226 -10.07 -1.00 -14.76
CA ASP A 226 -10.38 -1.15 -16.18
C ASP A 226 -10.72 -2.59 -16.60
N GLY A 227 -10.27 -3.60 -15.83
CA GLY A 227 -10.55 -5.01 -16.11
C GLY A 227 -11.71 -5.58 -15.32
N ALA A 228 -11.98 -5.08 -14.11
CA ALA A 228 -13.10 -5.55 -13.29
C ALA A 228 -14.44 -4.99 -13.78
N VAL A 229 -15.50 -5.82 -13.77
CA VAL A 229 -16.86 -5.43 -14.14
C VAL A 229 -17.82 -5.76 -12.99
N PRO A 230 -18.46 -4.74 -12.37
CA PRO A 230 -18.18 -3.31 -12.50
C PRO A 230 -16.79 -2.92 -11.96
N PRO A 231 -16.22 -1.77 -12.42
CA PRO A 231 -14.94 -1.27 -11.93
C PRO A 231 -14.92 -1.03 -10.41
N VAL A 232 -13.76 -1.21 -9.80
CA VAL A 232 -13.58 -1.08 -8.35
C VAL A 232 -12.52 -0.03 -8.03
N ILE A 233 -12.79 0.81 -7.03
CA ILE A 233 -11.86 1.75 -6.44
C ILE A 233 -11.45 1.19 -5.08
N HIS A 234 -10.12 1.07 -4.84
CA HIS A 234 -9.58 0.42 -3.65
C HIS A 234 -9.71 1.27 -2.39
N ARG A 235 -9.36 2.57 -2.45
CA ARG A 235 -9.48 3.59 -1.41
C ARG A 235 -8.50 3.53 -0.24
N ASP A 236 -7.68 2.47 -0.13
CA ASP A 236 -6.67 2.35 0.94
C ASP A 236 -5.35 1.76 0.42
N ILE A 237 -4.82 2.32 -0.68
CA ILE A 237 -3.50 1.94 -1.20
C ILE A 237 -2.43 2.53 -0.30
N LYS A 238 -1.59 1.63 0.27
CA LYS A 238 -0.47 1.94 1.17
C LYS A 238 0.46 0.73 1.27
N SER A 239 1.70 0.93 1.69
CA SER A 239 2.70 -0.15 1.75
C SER A 239 2.32 -1.31 2.70
N SER A 240 1.56 -1.05 3.78
CA SER A 240 1.09 -2.12 4.67
C SER A 240 0.01 -3.01 4.04
N ASN A 241 -0.69 -2.53 3.00
CA ASN A 241 -1.69 -3.29 2.24
C ASN A 241 -1.12 -3.93 0.96
N ILE A 242 0.20 -3.81 0.74
CA ILE A 242 0.90 -4.53 -0.31
C ILE A 242 1.63 -5.69 0.33
N LEU A 243 1.20 -6.90 0.02
CA LEU A 243 1.76 -8.14 0.55
C LEU A 243 2.69 -8.79 -0.48
N LEU A 244 3.76 -9.44 0.02
CA LEU A 244 4.78 -10.08 -0.80
C LEU A 244 4.70 -11.60 -0.63
N ASP A 245 4.71 -12.34 -1.74
CA ASP A 245 4.75 -13.78 -1.75
C ASP A 245 6.20 -14.30 -1.63
N GLN A 246 6.38 -15.63 -1.66
CA GLN A 246 7.70 -16.25 -1.53
C GLN A 246 8.70 -15.77 -2.59
N SER A 247 8.25 -15.43 -3.78
CA SER A 247 9.05 -14.91 -4.90
C SER A 247 9.18 -13.39 -4.90
N MET A 248 8.81 -12.71 -3.80
CA MET A 248 8.79 -11.26 -3.68
C MET A 248 7.85 -10.55 -4.69
N ARG A 249 6.84 -11.27 -5.22
CA ARG A 249 5.83 -10.67 -6.09
C ARG A 249 4.77 -10.00 -5.24
N ALA A 250 4.34 -8.80 -5.65
CA ALA A 250 3.41 -8.01 -4.87
C ALA A 250 1.95 -8.30 -5.21
N ARG A 251 1.11 -8.34 -4.16
CA ARG A 251 -0.34 -8.42 -4.26
C ARG A 251 -0.99 -7.34 -3.41
N VAL A 252 -1.97 -6.65 -3.99
CA VAL A 252 -2.79 -5.67 -3.28
C VAL A 252 -3.78 -6.41 -2.39
N ALA A 253 -3.88 -5.99 -1.12
CA ALA A 253 -4.70 -6.60 -0.08
C ALA A 253 -5.58 -5.57 0.63
N ASP A 254 -6.53 -6.04 1.43
CA ASP A 254 -7.44 -5.26 2.29
C ASP A 254 -8.48 -4.45 1.50
N PHE A 255 -9.54 -5.13 1.07
CA PHE A 255 -10.64 -4.58 0.27
C PHE A 255 -11.82 -4.07 1.13
N GLY A 256 -11.68 -4.02 2.45
CA GLY A 256 -12.75 -3.62 3.38
C GLY A 256 -13.32 -2.22 3.11
N LEU A 257 -12.48 -1.30 2.62
CA LEU A 257 -12.90 0.06 2.24
C LEU A 257 -13.25 0.23 0.77
N SER A 258 -13.03 -0.80 -0.06
CA SER A 258 -13.23 -0.72 -1.51
C SER A 258 -14.68 -0.54 -1.92
N ARG A 259 -14.91 0.06 -3.10
CA ARG A 259 -16.24 0.33 -3.64
C ARG A 259 -16.28 0.13 -5.16
N GLU A 260 -17.42 -0.38 -5.63
CA GLU A 260 -17.76 -0.36 -7.06
C GLU A 260 -17.98 1.08 -7.54
N GLU A 261 -17.48 1.43 -8.71
CA GLU A 261 -17.55 2.79 -9.26
C GLU A 261 -19.00 3.28 -9.49
N MET A 262 -19.93 2.35 -9.71
CA MET A 262 -21.36 2.64 -9.96
C MET A 262 -22.14 3.00 -8.69
N VAL A 263 -21.57 2.73 -7.51
CA VAL A 263 -22.18 3.08 -6.22
C VAL A 263 -21.86 4.53 -5.91
N ASP A 264 -22.79 5.21 -5.20
CA ASP A 264 -22.72 6.60 -4.82
C ASP A 264 -21.29 7.05 -4.43
N LYS A 265 -20.76 8.01 -5.22
CA LYS A 265 -19.38 8.49 -5.08
C LYS A 265 -19.17 9.39 -3.87
N HIS A 266 -20.27 9.94 -3.34
CA HIS A 266 -20.19 10.79 -2.17
C HIS A 266 -20.06 9.97 -0.88
N ALA A 267 -18.96 10.16 -0.18
CA ALA A 267 -18.73 9.55 1.12
C ALA A 267 -19.22 10.47 2.22
N ALA A 268 -20.15 10.01 3.06
CA ALA A 268 -20.53 10.75 4.26
C ALA A 268 -19.31 11.02 5.17
N ASN A 269 -18.37 10.06 5.23
CA ASN A 269 -17.12 10.15 5.98
C ASN A 269 -15.92 9.86 5.09
N ILE A 270 -14.84 10.62 5.25
CA ILE A 270 -13.55 10.35 4.61
C ILE A 270 -12.98 9.09 5.23
N LYS A 271 -12.55 8.14 4.37
CA LYS A 271 -11.93 6.88 4.76
C LYS A 271 -10.62 6.69 3.99
N GLY A 272 -9.67 6.03 4.61
CA GLY A 272 -8.34 5.78 4.07
C GLY A 272 -7.26 6.11 5.10
N THR A 273 -6.01 6.07 4.69
CA THR A 273 -4.85 6.25 5.58
C THR A 273 -4.22 7.62 5.38
N PHE A 274 -4.03 8.37 6.48
CA PHE A 274 -3.33 9.66 6.46
C PHE A 274 -1.95 9.52 5.82
N GLY A 275 -1.53 10.53 5.04
CA GLY A 275 -0.31 10.50 4.25
C GLY A 275 -0.50 9.97 2.83
N TYR A 276 -1.52 9.12 2.57
CA TYR A 276 -1.86 8.61 1.23
C TYR A 276 -3.17 9.18 0.68
N LEU A 277 -3.93 9.90 1.51
CA LEU A 277 -5.23 10.46 1.12
C LEU A 277 -5.09 11.56 0.07
N ASP A 278 -5.87 11.44 -1.00
CA ASP A 278 -5.99 12.44 -2.05
C ASP A 278 -6.59 13.74 -1.51
N PRO A 279 -5.89 14.90 -1.62
CA PRO A 279 -6.41 16.19 -1.19
C PRO A 279 -7.75 16.57 -1.84
N GLU A 280 -7.95 16.20 -3.10
CA GLU A 280 -9.23 16.40 -3.80
C GLU A 280 -10.34 15.58 -3.17
N TYR A 281 -10.08 14.32 -2.80
CA TYR A 281 -11.05 13.49 -2.07
C TYR A 281 -11.37 14.08 -0.69
N ILE A 282 -10.37 14.60 0.03
CA ILE A 282 -10.57 15.24 1.33
C ILE A 282 -11.51 16.46 1.20
N SER A 283 -11.30 17.29 0.18
CA SER A 283 -12.05 18.54 -0.01
C SER A 283 -13.47 18.32 -0.56
N THR A 284 -13.62 17.42 -1.53
CA THR A 284 -14.88 17.20 -2.24
C THR A 284 -15.72 16.04 -1.69
N ARG A 285 -15.12 15.18 -0.85
CA ARG A 285 -15.69 13.89 -0.39
C ARG A 285 -16.06 12.93 -1.53
N ASN A 286 -15.56 13.20 -2.74
CA ASN A 286 -15.79 12.39 -3.92
C ASN A 286 -14.53 11.57 -4.26
N PHE A 287 -14.59 10.26 -4.03
CA PHE A 287 -13.49 9.35 -4.38
C PHE A 287 -13.66 8.79 -5.80
N THR A 288 -12.56 8.67 -6.50
CA THR A 288 -12.53 8.20 -7.90
C THR A 288 -11.33 7.29 -8.14
N LYS A 289 -11.23 6.67 -9.32
CA LYS A 289 -10.02 5.98 -9.77
C LYS A 289 -8.77 6.87 -9.63
N LYS A 290 -8.92 8.18 -9.82
CA LYS A 290 -7.81 9.15 -9.69
C LYS A 290 -7.37 9.36 -8.25
N SER A 291 -8.20 9.02 -7.26
CA SER A 291 -7.80 9.01 -5.85
C SER A 291 -6.87 7.83 -5.55
N ASP A 292 -7.11 6.62 -6.12
CA ASP A 292 -6.17 5.50 -6.03
C ASP A 292 -4.85 5.82 -6.75
N VAL A 293 -4.91 6.54 -7.88
CA VAL A 293 -3.70 6.98 -8.60
C VAL A 293 -2.86 7.92 -7.74
N TYR A 294 -3.49 8.83 -6.99
CA TYR A 294 -2.77 9.69 -6.04
C TYR A 294 -2.06 8.87 -4.95
N SER A 295 -2.80 7.97 -4.29
CA SER A 295 -2.23 7.08 -3.26
C SER A 295 -1.11 6.20 -3.81
N PHE A 296 -1.23 5.72 -5.06
CA PHE A 296 -0.17 5.01 -5.77
C PHE A 296 1.07 5.90 -6.03
N GLY A 297 0.87 7.16 -6.38
CA GLY A 297 1.97 8.14 -6.53
C GLY A 297 2.74 8.34 -5.22
N VAL A 298 2.03 8.42 -4.09
CA VAL A 298 2.66 8.46 -2.75
C VAL A 298 3.43 7.17 -2.48
N LEU A 299 2.88 6.01 -2.82
CA LEU A 299 3.55 4.70 -2.70
C LEU A 299 4.83 4.63 -3.56
N LEU A 300 4.85 5.23 -4.75
CA LEU A 300 6.06 5.33 -5.56
C LEU A 300 7.15 6.16 -4.87
N PHE A 301 6.80 7.31 -4.29
CA PHE A 301 7.76 8.10 -3.51
C PHE A 301 8.21 7.37 -2.23
N GLU A 302 7.33 6.63 -1.59
CA GLU A 302 7.67 5.75 -0.47
C GLU A 302 8.69 4.67 -0.86
N LEU A 303 8.53 4.06 -2.05
CA LEU A 303 9.50 3.11 -2.63
C LEU A 303 10.84 3.76 -2.99
N ILE A 304 10.84 5.01 -3.47
CA ILE A 304 12.06 5.76 -3.76
C ILE A 304 12.81 6.10 -2.47
N ALA A 305 12.10 6.69 -1.51
CA ALA A 305 12.70 7.32 -0.34
C ALA A 305 12.90 6.36 0.85
N GLY A 306 12.22 5.21 0.88
CA GLY A 306 12.21 4.34 2.05
C GLY A 306 11.68 5.02 3.32
N ARG A 307 10.87 6.08 3.18
CA ARG A 307 10.31 6.89 4.28
C ARG A 307 8.81 6.74 4.38
N ASN A 308 8.31 6.73 5.62
CA ASN A 308 6.88 6.61 5.86
C ASN A 308 6.15 7.92 5.46
N PRO A 309 5.11 7.86 4.60
CA PRO A 309 4.32 9.01 4.20
C PRO A 309 3.67 9.79 5.36
N GLN A 310 3.37 9.11 6.47
CA GLN A 310 2.81 9.75 7.66
C GLN A 310 3.83 10.64 8.42
N GLN A 311 5.11 10.60 8.02
CA GLN A 311 6.21 11.33 8.66
C GLN A 311 6.76 12.45 7.76
N GLY A 312 5.92 13.07 6.95
CA GLY A 312 6.30 14.24 6.16
C GLY A 312 7.01 13.91 4.84
N LEU A 313 6.78 12.74 4.25
CA LEU A 313 7.38 12.37 2.97
C LEU A 313 6.99 13.36 1.87
N MET A 314 5.71 13.76 1.80
CA MET A 314 5.23 14.60 0.70
C MET A 314 5.75 16.04 0.80
N GLU A 315 5.92 16.57 2.00
CA GLU A 315 6.59 17.85 2.22
C GLU A 315 8.05 17.81 1.75
N TYR A 316 8.74 16.70 1.99
CA TYR A 316 10.10 16.48 1.52
C TYR A 316 10.17 16.38 -0.01
N VAL A 317 9.22 15.71 -0.64
CA VAL A 317 9.09 15.61 -2.11
C VAL A 317 8.81 16.99 -2.73
N GLU A 318 7.92 17.80 -2.12
CA GLU A 318 7.62 19.17 -2.59
C GLU A 318 8.86 20.06 -2.53
N LEU A 319 9.65 19.98 -1.45
CA LEU A 319 10.91 20.72 -1.32
C LEU A 319 11.93 20.32 -2.41
N ALA A 320 12.11 19.02 -2.65
CA ALA A 320 13.00 18.52 -3.69
C ALA A 320 12.55 18.96 -5.09
N ALA A 321 11.24 19.02 -5.33
CA ALA A 321 10.68 19.51 -6.61
C ALA A 321 10.86 21.01 -6.81
N MET A 322 10.93 21.81 -5.72
CA MET A 322 11.14 23.28 -5.78
C MET A 322 12.61 23.67 -5.98
N ASN A 323 13.56 22.89 -5.46
CA ASN A 323 14.99 23.18 -5.52
C ASN A 323 15.59 23.08 -6.93
N THR A 324 14.76 22.80 -7.93
CA THR A 324 15.19 22.55 -9.30
C THR A 324 15.08 23.77 -10.20
N GLU A 325 15.98 24.71 -10.06
CA GLU A 325 16.34 25.60 -11.17
C GLU A 325 17.04 24.79 -12.27
N GLY A 326 16.23 24.00 -13.03
CA GLY A 326 16.66 23.37 -14.28
C GLY A 326 17.18 21.94 -14.24
N LYS A 327 17.45 21.34 -13.07
CA LYS A 327 17.76 19.89 -12.97
C LYS A 327 17.07 19.31 -11.74
N VAL A 328 16.12 18.41 -11.97
CA VAL A 328 15.32 17.76 -10.92
C VAL A 328 16.23 16.91 -10.05
N GLY A 329 16.47 17.33 -8.81
CA GLY A 329 17.32 16.66 -7.81
C GLY A 329 16.60 15.53 -7.07
N TRP A 330 15.96 14.61 -7.81
CA TRP A 330 15.31 13.44 -7.18
C TRP A 330 16.28 12.54 -6.42
N GLU A 331 17.59 12.68 -6.66
CA GLU A 331 18.65 11.97 -5.95
C GLU A 331 18.66 12.27 -4.45
N GLU A 332 18.28 13.48 -4.05
CA GLU A 332 18.24 13.91 -2.64
C GLU A 332 17.21 13.14 -1.81
N ILE A 333 16.13 12.68 -2.42
CA ILE A 333 15.07 11.94 -1.73
C ILE A 333 15.28 10.43 -1.68
N VAL A 334 16.30 9.89 -2.38
CA VAL A 334 16.54 8.46 -2.47
C VAL A 334 16.90 7.86 -1.11
N ASP A 335 16.39 6.67 -0.84
CA ASP A 335 16.75 5.86 0.31
C ASP A 335 18.27 5.64 0.35
N SER A 336 18.94 6.19 1.35
CA SER A 336 20.40 6.09 1.54
C SER A 336 20.88 4.64 1.66
N ARG A 337 20.03 3.72 2.08
CA ARG A 337 20.34 2.29 2.18
C ARG A 337 20.56 1.60 0.83
N LEU A 338 20.18 2.26 -0.27
CA LEU A 338 20.50 1.78 -1.62
C LEU A 338 21.97 1.99 -1.98
N ASN A 339 22.72 2.81 -1.24
CA ASN A 339 24.18 3.05 -1.43
C ASN A 339 24.56 3.33 -2.88
N GLY A 340 23.75 4.10 -3.61
CA GLY A 340 23.98 4.41 -5.03
C GLY A 340 23.66 3.28 -6.01
N ASN A 341 23.18 2.12 -5.54
CA ASN A 341 22.83 0.99 -6.40
C ASN A 341 21.47 1.19 -7.11
N PHE A 342 21.39 2.21 -7.95
CA PHE A 342 20.24 2.51 -8.80
C PHE A 342 20.70 3.21 -10.09
N HIS A 343 19.84 3.19 -11.12
CA HIS A 343 20.11 3.93 -12.35
C HIS A 343 19.45 5.31 -12.29
N MET A 344 20.24 6.37 -12.39
CA MET A 344 19.75 7.76 -12.31
C MET A 344 18.63 8.05 -13.32
N GLN A 345 18.75 7.59 -14.55
CA GLN A 345 17.70 7.76 -15.55
C GLN A 345 16.38 7.11 -15.13
N GLU A 346 16.44 5.87 -14.61
CA GLU A 346 15.23 5.16 -14.14
C GLU A 346 14.64 5.83 -12.90
N LEU A 347 15.48 6.28 -11.97
CA LEU A 347 15.03 7.06 -10.80
C LEU A 347 14.24 8.29 -11.25
N ASN A 348 14.81 9.08 -12.18
CA ASN A 348 14.16 10.28 -12.69
C ASN A 348 12.83 9.97 -13.41
N GLU A 349 12.77 8.89 -14.18
CA GLU A 349 11.53 8.45 -14.84
C GLU A 349 10.46 8.03 -13.83
N VAL A 350 10.82 7.24 -12.79
CA VAL A 350 9.89 6.80 -11.74
C VAL A 350 9.42 7.99 -10.91
N ALA A 351 10.32 8.88 -10.51
CA ALA A 351 9.98 10.07 -9.72
C ALA A 351 9.09 11.05 -10.50
N ALA A 352 9.40 11.28 -11.80
CA ALA A 352 8.55 12.09 -12.66
C ALA A 352 7.15 11.47 -12.85
N LEU A 353 7.06 10.14 -12.95
CA LEU A 353 5.78 9.42 -12.99
C LEU A 353 5.02 9.59 -11.67
N ALA A 354 5.69 9.40 -10.53
CA ALA A 354 5.12 9.58 -9.20
C ALA A 354 4.58 11.02 -9.01
N TYR A 355 5.35 12.00 -9.43
CA TYR A 355 4.97 13.42 -9.35
C TYR A 355 3.73 13.75 -10.20
N LYS A 356 3.60 13.13 -11.38
CA LYS A 356 2.37 13.22 -12.19
C LYS A 356 1.17 12.59 -11.48
N CYS A 357 1.37 11.48 -10.77
CA CYS A 357 0.30 10.79 -10.03
C CYS A 357 -0.23 11.62 -8.86
N VAL A 358 0.64 12.36 -8.14
CA VAL A 358 0.25 13.22 -7.01
C VAL A 358 -0.19 14.63 -7.43
N ASN A 359 -0.42 14.89 -8.71
CA ASN A 359 -0.90 16.20 -9.17
C ASN A 359 -2.19 16.59 -8.45
N ARG A 360 -2.28 17.84 -7.99
CA ARG A 360 -3.47 18.37 -7.30
C ARG A 360 -4.73 18.27 -8.14
N ALA A 361 -4.64 18.47 -9.46
CA ALA A 361 -5.76 18.35 -10.38
C ALA A 361 -5.92 16.88 -10.85
N PRO A 362 -6.99 16.15 -10.47
CA PRO A 362 -7.16 14.73 -10.82
C PRO A 362 -7.13 14.45 -12.32
N LYS A 363 -7.62 15.39 -13.13
CA LYS A 363 -7.63 15.28 -14.61
C LYS A 363 -6.22 15.22 -15.21
N LYS A 364 -5.21 15.76 -14.51
CA LYS A 364 -3.80 15.75 -14.96
C LYS A 364 -3.06 14.48 -14.55
N ARG A 365 -3.62 13.67 -13.66
CA ARG A 365 -3.04 12.39 -13.25
C ARG A 365 -3.20 11.37 -14.37
N PRO A 366 -2.18 10.53 -14.65
CA PRO A 366 -2.28 9.45 -15.65
C PRO A 366 -3.35 8.42 -15.25
N SER A 367 -3.75 7.55 -16.18
CA SER A 367 -4.49 6.33 -15.85
C SER A 367 -3.55 5.23 -15.34
N MET A 368 -4.09 4.20 -14.66
CA MET A 368 -3.25 3.06 -14.26
C MET A 368 -2.68 2.32 -15.47
N ARG A 369 -3.39 2.27 -16.58
CA ARG A 369 -2.90 1.73 -17.86
C ARG A 369 -1.66 2.46 -18.37
N ASP A 370 -1.67 3.80 -18.35
CA ASP A 370 -0.50 4.61 -18.76
C ASP A 370 0.69 4.34 -17.85
N ILE A 371 0.44 4.21 -16.54
CA ILE A 371 1.46 3.90 -15.52
C ILE A 371 2.08 2.53 -15.79
N VAL A 372 1.26 1.49 -16.02
CA VAL A 372 1.71 0.13 -16.34
C VAL A 372 2.57 0.13 -17.61
N GLN A 373 2.18 0.87 -18.65
CA GLN A 373 2.96 0.99 -19.89
C GLN A 373 4.34 1.59 -19.63
N VAL A 374 4.44 2.68 -18.85
CA VAL A 374 5.71 3.33 -18.51
C VAL A 374 6.62 2.37 -17.73
N LEU A 375 6.13 1.79 -16.63
CA LEU A 375 6.91 0.89 -15.78
C LEU A 375 7.34 -0.40 -16.54
N SER A 376 6.46 -0.96 -17.38
CA SER A 376 6.76 -2.14 -18.19
C SER A 376 7.86 -1.85 -19.22
N ARG A 377 7.80 -0.69 -19.89
CA ARG A 377 8.83 -0.25 -20.85
C ARG A 377 10.20 -0.10 -20.17
N MET A 378 10.25 0.51 -19.00
CA MET A 378 11.49 0.65 -18.22
C MET A 378 12.12 -0.69 -17.88
N LEU A 379 11.34 -1.64 -17.37
CA LEU A 379 11.85 -2.98 -17.05
C LEU A 379 12.31 -3.75 -18.30
N LYS A 380 11.63 -3.61 -19.44
CA LYS A 380 12.04 -4.20 -20.72
C LYS A 380 13.38 -3.63 -21.21
N MET A 381 13.55 -2.31 -21.14
CA MET A 381 14.82 -1.65 -21.50
C MET A 381 15.97 -2.10 -20.60
N ARG A 382 15.73 -2.29 -19.30
CA ARG A 382 16.70 -2.81 -18.35
C ARG A 382 17.12 -4.23 -18.71
N HIS A 383 16.18 -5.11 -19.02
CA HIS A 383 16.45 -6.48 -19.43
C HIS A 383 17.36 -6.52 -20.68
N ASN A 384 17.03 -5.73 -21.70
CA ASN A 384 17.81 -5.63 -22.93
C ASN A 384 19.24 -5.11 -22.65
N ARG A 385 19.40 -4.10 -21.77
CA ARG A 385 20.73 -3.60 -21.38
C ARG A 385 21.58 -4.66 -20.66
N LYS A 386 20.98 -5.46 -19.77
CA LYS A 386 21.67 -6.56 -19.08
C LYS A 386 22.11 -7.64 -20.08
N HIS A 387 21.25 -7.99 -21.03
CA HIS A 387 21.54 -8.97 -22.08
C HIS A 387 22.68 -8.51 -23.02
N MET A 388 22.65 -7.24 -23.44
CA MET A 388 23.73 -6.67 -24.28
C MET A 388 25.07 -6.66 -23.54
N LYS A 389 25.12 -6.34 -22.25
CA LYS A 389 26.35 -6.39 -21.45
C LYS A 389 26.88 -7.81 -21.28
N SER A 390 26.01 -8.81 -21.13
CA SER A 390 26.46 -10.22 -21.06
C SER A 390 27.00 -10.74 -22.36
N LEU A 391 26.49 -10.27 -23.52
CA LEU A 391 27.03 -10.60 -24.83
C LEU A 391 28.38 -9.93 -25.08
N SER A 392 28.56 -8.67 -24.65
CA SER A 392 29.86 -7.98 -24.83
C SER A 392 30.97 -8.57 -23.94
N SER A 393 30.63 -9.06 -22.74
CA SER A 393 31.62 -9.71 -21.86
C SER A 393 32.07 -11.09 -22.35
N VAL A 394 31.30 -11.75 -23.22
CA VAL A 394 31.67 -13.04 -23.82
C VAL A 394 32.60 -12.83 -25.07
N THR A 395 32.55 -11.63 -25.68
CA THR A 395 33.42 -11.31 -26.83
C THR A 395 34.81 -10.81 -26.44
N ASP A 396 35.01 -10.36 -25.19
CA ASP A 396 36.31 -9.87 -24.72
C ASP A 396 37.24 -10.98 -24.19
N GLU A 397 36.78 -12.23 -24.04
CA GLU A 397 37.63 -13.38 -23.63
C GLU A 397 38.21 -14.21 -24.81
N VAL A 398 37.93 -13.83 -26.06
CA VAL A 398 38.59 -14.46 -27.23
C VAL A 398 39.74 -13.57 -27.71
N THR A 399 40.79 -13.46 -26.94
CA THR A 399 42.08 -13.08 -27.44
C THR A 399 42.57 -14.24 -28.31
N ILE A 400 42.44 -14.10 -29.62
CA ILE A 400 43.03 -15.00 -30.64
C ILE A 400 44.55 -14.88 -30.52
N ASP A 401 45.17 -15.92 -29.97
CA ASP A 401 46.61 -16.13 -30.04
C ASP A 401 46.94 -16.52 -31.50
N VAL A 402 47.43 -15.53 -32.27
CA VAL A 402 47.80 -15.69 -33.66
C VAL A 402 49.20 -16.28 -33.71
N ASN A 403 49.34 -17.61 -33.44
CA ASN A 403 50.50 -18.42 -33.85
C ASN A 403 50.18 -19.90 -33.71
N GLN A 404 49.54 -20.50 -34.71
CA GLN A 404 49.81 -21.82 -35.25
C GLN A 404 48.89 -22.16 -36.43
N PRO A 405 49.38 -22.90 -37.46
CA PRO A 405 48.70 -23.04 -38.74
C PRO A 405 47.71 -24.19 -38.81
N GLU A 406 46.68 -23.94 -39.57
CA GLU A 406 45.75 -24.83 -40.28
C GLU A 406 45.72 -26.32 -39.90
N THR A 407 44.65 -26.76 -39.23
CA THR A 407 43.92 -28.02 -39.59
C THR A 407 42.63 -28.13 -38.78
N LYS A 408 41.53 -28.45 -39.50
CA LYS A 408 40.19 -28.83 -39.00
C LYS A 408 39.13 -27.76 -38.93
N ILE A 409 38.68 -27.33 -40.09
CA ILE A 409 37.33 -26.91 -40.37
C ILE A 409 36.57 -28.14 -40.85
N GLN A 410 35.89 -28.81 -39.95
CA GLN A 410 34.76 -29.74 -40.22
C GLN A 410 34.21 -30.23 -38.87
N MET A 411 33.33 -29.51 -38.24
CA MET A 411 32.35 -29.93 -37.22
C MET A 411 31.72 -28.74 -36.50
N ALA A 412 31.01 -27.93 -37.22
CA ALA A 412 30.19 -26.84 -36.57
C ALA A 412 28.89 -26.56 -37.32
N GLU A 413 28.47 -27.42 -38.24
CA GLU A 413 27.19 -27.20 -38.97
C GLU A 413 26.03 -28.08 -38.50
N HIS A 414 26.19 -28.94 -37.51
CA HIS A 414 25.12 -29.88 -37.07
C HIS A 414 24.47 -29.55 -35.73
N ARG A 415 24.56 -28.31 -35.26
CA ARG A 415 23.95 -27.91 -33.99
C ARG A 415 23.06 -26.65 -34.06
N ARG A 416 22.57 -26.29 -35.25
CA ARG A 416 21.69 -25.14 -35.47
C ARG A 416 20.25 -25.47 -35.84
N GLU A 417 19.89 -26.75 -35.97
CA GLU A 417 18.53 -27.14 -36.37
C GLU A 417 17.63 -27.73 -35.23
N GLU A 418 18.14 -27.91 -34.01
CA GLU A 418 17.32 -28.47 -32.92
C GLU A 418 16.78 -27.45 -31.89
N SER A 419 16.90 -26.13 -32.13
CA SER A 419 16.40 -25.11 -31.19
C SER A 419 15.22 -24.29 -31.71
N ALA A 420 14.61 -24.66 -32.84
CA ALA A 420 13.51 -23.91 -33.44
C ALA A 420 12.10 -24.46 -33.18
N ASP A 421 11.96 -25.65 -32.59
CA ASP A 421 10.66 -26.34 -32.50
C ASP A 421 10.06 -26.49 -31.07
N SER A 422 10.46 -25.72 -30.09
CA SER A 422 9.87 -25.81 -28.73
C SER A 422 9.31 -24.53 -28.15
N ILE A 423 8.91 -23.53 -28.96
CA ILE A 423 8.25 -22.31 -28.50
C ILE A 423 6.96 -22.03 -29.30
N ALA A 424 6.10 -23.02 -29.41
CA ALA A 424 4.78 -22.82 -30.02
C ALA A 424 3.68 -23.66 -29.37
N ASP A 425 3.62 -23.73 -28.04
CA ASP A 425 2.43 -24.29 -27.37
C ASP A 425 2.42 -23.88 -25.90
N THR A 426 1.94 -22.67 -25.61
CA THR A 426 1.33 -22.30 -24.31
C THR A 426 0.69 -20.91 -24.34
N TYR A 427 -0.24 -20.68 -25.27
CA TYR A 427 -1.20 -19.57 -25.17
C TYR A 427 -2.56 -20.04 -25.68
N GLU A 428 -3.29 -20.79 -24.86
CA GLU A 428 -4.77 -20.83 -24.88
C GLU A 428 -5.28 -21.33 -23.52
N VAL A 429 -6.24 -20.55 -23.00
CA VAL A 429 -7.13 -20.62 -21.85
C VAL A 429 -6.68 -19.82 -20.63
#